data_033982cb9716d13215ccfaddeb63221d
#
_entry.id   033982cb9716d13215ccfaddeb63221d
#
_cell.length_a   1.000
_cell.length_b   1.000
_cell.length_c   1.000
_cell.angle_alpha   90.00
_cell.angle_beta   90.00
_cell.angle_gamma   90.00
#
_symmetry.space_group_name_H-M   'P 1'
#
loop_
_entity.id
_entity.type
_entity.pdbx_description
1 polymer ?
#
loop_
_entity_poly.entity_id
_entity_poly.type
_entity_poly.pdbx_seq_one_letter_code
_entity_poly.pdbx_strand_id
1 'polypeptide(L)'
;NDTHSHVDPERGGKLAGRGGVIEQAAYIDSVRVADGKDNVLLLHAGDFGQGSSYFTELGGNIEIDILNAMKFDAVCLGNHEFDNGIDELARRVRNLNVPVVCANYDFSGSALEGLVKPYVILEKAGKKIGVIGLLTDVTSVVDKDIVDQLDYRHPAEVANEYARILKIDQRCDLVICLTHLGYEGENYNDPELAASTRNVDVIVGGHSHTLLKDHKVVYNLDGEPVTIVTDWKWGLNIGNLKVDFAPQRLYGKYLDLVPENVFSCGGKWFPYPEYSDRQGWSKVLGKNAEYLIRAGEKYLDYKWRI
;
A
#
# COMPACT_ATOMS: atom_id res chain seq x y z
N ASN A 1 -3.34 0.41 2.39
CA ASN A 1 -4.29 0.04 1.32
C ASN A 1 -5.61 0.78 1.44
N ASP A 2 -6.37 0.85 0.32
CA ASP A 2 -7.78 1.27 0.29
C ASP A 2 -8.05 2.60 1.01
N THR A 3 -7.18 3.60 0.79
CA THR A 3 -7.34 4.91 1.43
C THR A 3 -8.50 5.71 0.84
N HIS A 4 -8.90 5.42 -0.41
CA HIS A 4 -10.10 5.93 -1.06
C HIS A 4 -10.28 7.45 -0.89
N SER A 5 -9.19 8.21 -1.08
CA SER A 5 -9.25 9.67 -0.99
C SER A 5 -9.76 10.22 0.37
N HIS A 6 -9.72 9.41 1.45
CA HIS A 6 -10.10 9.84 2.79
C HIS A 6 -8.98 10.69 3.41
N VAL A 7 -8.92 11.95 2.99
CA VAL A 7 -7.88 12.91 3.39
C VAL A 7 -8.12 13.42 4.82
N ASP A 8 -9.37 13.75 5.12
CA ASP A 8 -9.78 14.17 6.47
C ASP A 8 -10.04 12.95 7.38
N PRO A 9 -9.94 13.12 8.69
CA PRO A 9 -10.53 12.17 9.64
C PRO A 9 -12.03 12.00 9.40
N GLU A 10 -12.57 10.82 9.72
CA GLU A 10 -13.99 10.54 9.60
C GLU A 10 -14.83 11.55 10.41
N ARG A 11 -15.87 12.12 9.78
CA ARG A 11 -16.64 13.22 10.36
C ARG A 11 -17.80 12.79 11.25
N GLY A 12 -18.20 11.51 11.18
CA GLY A 12 -19.40 11.07 11.89
C GLY A 12 -19.43 9.60 12.26
N GLY A 13 -20.47 9.22 13.01
CA GLY A 13 -20.70 7.83 13.41
C GLY A 13 -19.65 7.30 14.41
N LYS A 14 -19.51 5.97 14.43
CA LYS A 14 -18.58 5.29 15.34
C LYS A 14 -17.09 5.51 15.00
N LEU A 15 -16.82 6.03 13.81
CA LEU A 15 -15.47 6.27 13.33
C LEU A 15 -15.05 7.74 13.42
N ALA A 16 -15.91 8.61 13.93
CA ALA A 16 -15.66 10.04 14.04
C ALA A 16 -14.31 10.36 14.68
N GLY A 17 -13.52 11.19 14.01
CA GLY A 17 -12.18 11.60 14.43
C GLY A 17 -11.07 10.54 14.19
N ARG A 18 -11.36 9.43 13.50
CA ARG A 18 -10.36 8.42 13.14
C ARG A 18 -9.89 8.60 11.68
N GLY A 19 -8.70 8.12 11.39
CA GLY A 19 -8.08 8.25 10.08
C GLY A 19 -7.52 9.65 9.85
N GLY A 20 -7.39 10.03 8.58
CA GLY A 20 -6.84 11.29 8.13
C GLY A 20 -5.35 11.22 7.80
N VAL A 21 -4.96 11.91 6.73
CA VAL A 21 -3.59 11.83 6.18
C VAL A 21 -2.53 12.45 7.10
N ILE A 22 -2.91 13.43 7.91
CA ILE A 22 -1.99 14.08 8.86
C ILE A 22 -1.61 13.11 9.98
N GLU A 23 -2.58 12.39 10.51
CA GLU A 23 -2.38 11.37 11.54
C GLU A 23 -1.56 10.19 11.01
N GLN A 24 -1.83 9.76 9.76
CA GLN A 24 -1.04 8.74 9.10
C GLN A 24 0.42 9.18 8.94
N ALA A 25 0.65 10.39 8.42
CA ALA A 25 1.99 10.94 8.24
C ALA A 25 2.74 11.05 9.58
N ALA A 26 2.08 11.54 10.63
CA ALA A 26 2.67 11.65 11.96
C ALA A 26 3.09 10.27 12.52
N TYR A 27 2.27 9.25 12.33
CA TYR A 27 2.60 7.88 12.73
C TYR A 27 3.79 7.34 11.95
N ILE A 28 3.77 7.46 10.62
CA ILE A 28 4.87 7.03 9.74
C ILE A 28 6.18 7.69 10.12
N ASP A 29 6.16 8.99 10.37
CA ASP A 29 7.35 9.73 10.78
C ASP A 29 7.84 9.30 12.17
N SER A 30 6.93 8.99 13.11
CA SER A 30 7.31 8.46 14.42
C SER A 30 8.03 7.11 14.31
N VAL A 31 7.58 6.21 13.42
CA VAL A 31 8.24 4.94 13.14
C VAL A 31 9.61 5.16 12.50
N ARG A 32 9.70 6.07 11.52
CA ARG A 32 10.99 6.41 10.89
C ARG A 32 12.01 7.00 11.87
N VAL A 33 11.55 7.76 12.86
CA VAL A 33 12.42 8.28 13.92
C VAL A 33 12.85 7.16 14.86
N ALA A 34 11.94 6.29 15.27
CA ALA A 34 12.21 5.21 16.22
C ALA A 34 13.12 4.12 15.65
N ASP A 35 12.85 3.68 14.42
CA ASP A 35 13.50 2.53 13.81
C ASP A 35 14.62 2.93 12.82
N GLY A 36 14.71 4.22 12.48
CA GLY A 36 15.59 4.74 11.44
C GLY A 36 14.95 4.61 10.05
N LYS A 37 14.94 5.73 9.30
CA LYS A 37 14.28 5.81 7.97
C LYS A 37 14.76 4.76 6.96
N ASP A 38 16.03 4.34 7.07
CA ASP A 38 16.63 3.38 6.16
C ASP A 38 16.23 1.93 6.50
N ASN A 39 15.59 1.72 7.64
CA ASN A 39 15.05 0.43 8.09
C ASN A 39 13.53 0.31 7.86
N VAL A 40 12.89 1.37 7.37
CA VAL A 40 11.44 1.41 7.15
C VAL A 40 11.13 1.33 5.67
N LEU A 41 10.30 0.36 5.29
CA LEU A 41 9.71 0.19 3.97
C LEU A 41 8.24 0.58 4.05
N LEU A 42 7.82 1.58 3.28
CA LEU A 42 6.43 2.06 3.25
C LEU A 42 5.79 1.70 1.91
N LEU A 43 4.73 0.90 1.96
CA LEU A 43 4.02 0.38 0.79
C LEU A 43 2.55 0.78 0.81
N HIS A 44 1.93 0.93 -0.37
CA HIS A 44 0.50 1.11 -0.53
C HIS A 44 -0.07 0.09 -1.51
N ALA A 45 -1.02 -0.71 -1.05
CA ALA A 45 -1.58 -1.84 -1.81
C ALA A 45 -2.81 -1.48 -2.66
N GLY A 46 -2.81 -0.29 -3.27
CA GLY A 46 -3.84 0.14 -4.22
C GLY A 46 -5.09 0.78 -3.61
N ASP A 47 -5.97 1.28 -4.48
CA ASP A 47 -7.18 2.03 -4.14
C ASP A 47 -6.87 3.27 -3.27
N PHE A 48 -5.91 4.08 -3.73
CA PHE A 48 -5.64 5.37 -3.10
C PHE A 48 -6.58 6.47 -3.62
N GLY A 49 -7.10 6.32 -4.84
CA GLY A 49 -8.10 7.21 -5.44
C GLY A 49 -9.53 6.84 -5.08
N GLN A 50 -10.49 7.69 -5.52
CA GLN A 50 -11.94 7.49 -5.45
C GLN A 50 -12.48 7.36 -3.99
N GLY A 51 -13.68 7.85 -3.74
CA GLY A 51 -14.40 7.67 -2.47
C GLY A 51 -14.72 8.96 -1.72
N SER A 52 -14.11 10.10 -2.06
CA SER A 52 -14.43 11.38 -1.45
C SER A 52 -14.56 12.53 -2.46
N SER A 53 -15.09 13.67 -1.99
CA SER A 53 -15.17 14.89 -2.79
C SER A 53 -13.79 15.41 -3.22
N TYR A 54 -12.72 15.08 -2.52
CA TYR A 54 -11.38 15.45 -2.93
C TYR A 54 -11.01 14.85 -4.29
N PHE A 55 -11.31 13.56 -4.47
CA PHE A 55 -11.08 12.90 -5.75
C PHE A 55 -11.92 13.52 -6.87
N THR A 56 -13.22 13.75 -6.60
CA THR A 56 -14.15 14.29 -7.60
C THR A 56 -13.77 15.70 -8.04
N GLU A 57 -13.41 16.58 -7.09
CA GLU A 57 -13.11 17.99 -7.36
C GLU A 57 -11.67 18.21 -7.85
N LEU A 58 -10.72 17.38 -7.42
CA LEU A 58 -9.29 17.57 -7.71
C LEU A 58 -8.74 16.55 -8.71
N GLY A 59 -9.58 15.65 -9.23
CA GLY A 59 -9.21 14.68 -10.26
C GLY A 59 -8.06 13.75 -9.87
N GLY A 60 -7.98 13.38 -8.58
CA GLY A 60 -6.95 12.48 -8.07
C GLY A 60 -5.56 13.09 -7.87
N ASN A 61 -5.39 14.40 -8.01
CA ASN A 61 -4.08 15.04 -7.85
C ASN A 61 -3.61 15.07 -6.40
N ILE A 62 -4.53 15.26 -5.46
CA ILE A 62 -4.19 15.36 -4.03
C ILE A 62 -3.65 14.03 -3.49
N GLU A 63 -4.16 12.91 -3.96
CA GLU A 63 -3.69 11.59 -3.59
C GLU A 63 -2.23 11.38 -4.05
N ILE A 64 -1.91 11.85 -5.25
CA ILE A 64 -0.54 11.84 -5.77
C ILE A 64 0.39 12.70 -4.91
N ASP A 65 -0.04 13.90 -4.55
CA ASP A 65 0.73 14.80 -3.68
C ASP A 65 0.96 14.18 -2.29
N ILE A 66 -0.05 13.51 -1.73
CA ILE A 66 0.03 12.81 -0.44
C ILE A 66 1.02 11.64 -0.51
N LEU A 67 0.92 10.78 -1.53
CA LEU A 67 1.83 9.66 -1.72
C LEU A 67 3.29 10.12 -1.86
N ASN A 68 3.52 11.19 -2.63
CA ASN A 68 4.83 11.79 -2.79
C ASN A 68 5.36 12.37 -1.47
N ALA A 69 4.51 13.11 -0.74
CA ALA A 69 4.88 13.77 0.51
C ALA A 69 5.18 12.77 1.63
N MET A 70 4.41 11.69 1.72
CA MET A 70 4.65 10.59 2.67
C MET A 70 5.86 9.74 2.30
N LYS A 71 6.39 9.88 1.06
CA LYS A 71 7.55 9.15 0.56
C LYS A 71 7.34 7.64 0.65
N PHE A 72 6.27 7.16 0.01
CA PHE A 72 6.11 5.74 -0.18
C PHE A 72 7.27 5.16 -0.99
N ASP A 73 7.63 3.92 -0.73
CA ASP A 73 8.72 3.24 -1.45
C ASP A 73 8.21 2.50 -2.69
N ALA A 74 6.96 2.03 -2.68
CA ALA A 74 6.24 1.52 -3.83
C ALA A 74 4.72 1.55 -3.60
N VAL A 75 3.95 1.66 -4.68
CA VAL A 75 2.50 1.54 -4.68
C VAL A 75 2.03 0.52 -5.71
N CYS A 76 1.01 -0.28 -5.39
CA CYS A 76 0.30 -1.13 -6.33
C CYS A 76 -0.89 -0.37 -6.92
N LEU A 77 -1.34 -0.73 -8.12
CA LEU A 77 -2.63 -0.28 -8.63
C LEU A 77 -3.75 -1.06 -7.98
N GLY A 78 -4.85 -0.38 -7.65
CA GLY A 78 -6.14 -0.99 -7.37
C GLY A 78 -7.10 -0.79 -8.55
N ASN A 79 -8.32 -1.30 -8.43
CA ASN A 79 -9.32 -1.16 -9.50
C ASN A 79 -9.85 0.28 -9.62
N HIS A 80 -9.96 1.01 -8.53
CA HIS A 80 -10.45 2.39 -8.55
C HIS A 80 -9.45 3.41 -9.13
N GLU A 81 -8.20 3.02 -9.34
CA GLU A 81 -7.27 3.86 -10.09
C GLU A 81 -7.71 4.06 -11.53
N PHE A 82 -8.51 3.15 -12.09
CA PHE A 82 -9.00 3.18 -13.47
C PHE A 82 -10.32 3.93 -13.66
N ASP A 83 -11.00 4.38 -12.61
CA ASP A 83 -12.33 5.00 -12.66
C ASP A 83 -12.45 6.19 -13.63
N ASN A 84 -11.37 6.93 -13.82
CA ASN A 84 -11.30 8.05 -14.76
C ASN A 84 -10.61 7.71 -16.09
N GLY A 85 -10.41 6.43 -16.37
CA GLY A 85 -9.77 5.93 -17.59
C GLY A 85 -8.24 5.90 -17.54
N ILE A 86 -7.66 5.20 -18.52
CA ILE A 86 -6.21 4.93 -18.59
C ILE A 86 -5.40 6.21 -18.81
N ASP A 87 -5.88 7.15 -19.62
CA ASP A 87 -5.16 8.39 -19.91
C ASP A 87 -5.01 9.28 -18.66
N GLU A 88 -6.09 9.38 -17.87
CA GLU A 88 -6.07 10.12 -16.61
C GLU A 88 -5.23 9.42 -15.55
N LEU A 89 -5.27 8.10 -15.48
CA LEU A 89 -4.38 7.34 -14.62
C LEU A 89 -2.90 7.58 -15.02
N ALA A 90 -2.59 7.51 -16.31
CA ALA A 90 -1.25 7.77 -16.80
C ALA A 90 -0.77 9.19 -16.50
N ARG A 91 -1.66 10.20 -16.62
CA ARG A 91 -1.36 11.59 -16.24
C ARG A 91 -0.98 11.67 -14.75
N ARG A 92 -1.73 11.01 -13.87
CA ARG A 92 -1.47 10.96 -12.43
C ARG A 92 -0.16 10.23 -12.11
N VAL A 93 0.05 9.05 -12.70
CA VAL A 93 1.26 8.24 -12.48
C VAL A 93 2.53 8.98 -12.92
N ARG A 94 2.50 9.78 -14.00
CA ARG A 94 3.65 10.62 -14.40
C ARG A 94 4.07 11.64 -13.35
N ASN A 95 3.17 12.04 -12.46
CA ASN A 95 3.45 12.97 -11.36
C ASN A 95 3.84 12.26 -10.06
N LEU A 96 3.80 10.92 -10.02
CA LEU A 96 4.29 10.15 -8.88
C LEU A 96 5.82 10.06 -8.90
N ASN A 97 6.44 10.36 -7.76
CA ASN A 97 7.86 10.12 -7.51
C ASN A 97 8.10 8.73 -6.91
N VAL A 98 7.05 7.92 -6.84
CA VAL A 98 7.03 6.58 -6.25
C VAL A 98 6.84 5.56 -7.37
N PRO A 99 7.60 4.45 -7.41
CA PRO A 99 7.37 3.41 -8.39
C PRO A 99 5.98 2.79 -8.22
N VAL A 100 5.27 2.67 -9.35
CA VAL A 100 3.98 1.98 -9.45
C VAL A 100 4.22 0.57 -9.96
N VAL A 101 3.67 -0.43 -9.29
CA VAL A 101 3.84 -1.84 -9.64
C VAL A 101 2.50 -2.52 -9.97
N CYS A 102 2.47 -3.25 -11.09
CA CYS A 102 1.41 -4.17 -11.48
C CYS A 102 1.97 -5.13 -12.53
N ALA A 103 2.06 -6.41 -12.22
CA ALA A 103 2.75 -7.39 -13.03
C ALA A 103 1.81 -8.23 -13.89
N ASN A 104 0.56 -8.36 -13.49
CA ASN A 104 -0.40 -9.27 -14.12
C ASN A 104 -1.33 -8.60 -15.13
N TYR A 105 -0.99 -7.38 -15.55
CA TYR A 105 -1.60 -6.68 -16.69
C TYR A 105 -0.53 -6.23 -17.66
N ASP A 106 -0.77 -6.42 -18.95
CA ASP A 106 0.07 -5.85 -20.01
C ASP A 106 -0.49 -4.46 -20.37
N PHE A 107 0.36 -3.44 -20.20
CA PHE A 107 0.04 -2.06 -20.54
C PHE A 107 0.64 -1.60 -21.88
N SER A 108 1.20 -2.51 -22.67
CA SER A 108 1.79 -2.20 -23.97
C SER A 108 0.77 -1.57 -24.92
N GLY A 109 1.17 -0.50 -25.58
CA GLY A 109 0.27 0.26 -26.46
C GLY A 109 -0.72 1.17 -25.77
N SER A 110 -0.77 1.18 -24.43
CA SER A 110 -1.60 2.12 -23.64
C SER A 110 -0.81 3.34 -23.17
N ALA A 111 -1.49 4.35 -22.62
CA ALA A 111 -0.82 5.51 -22.03
C ALA A 111 0.01 5.19 -20.77
N LEU A 112 -0.15 3.99 -20.21
CA LEU A 112 0.58 3.49 -19.05
C LEU A 112 1.87 2.74 -19.43
N GLU A 113 2.12 2.52 -20.71
CA GLU A 113 3.33 1.83 -21.18
C GLU A 113 4.60 2.48 -20.61
N GLY A 114 5.44 1.68 -19.97
CA GLY A 114 6.69 2.12 -19.33
C GLY A 114 6.55 2.90 -18.03
N LEU A 115 5.33 3.30 -17.64
CA LEU A 115 5.05 3.99 -16.37
C LEU A 115 4.85 3.01 -15.22
N VAL A 116 4.19 1.88 -15.49
CA VAL A 116 3.92 0.82 -14.51
C VAL A 116 4.93 -0.29 -14.72
N LYS A 117 5.51 -0.80 -13.64
CA LYS A 117 6.52 -1.86 -13.66
C LYS A 117 5.94 -3.14 -13.10
N PRO A 118 6.39 -4.32 -13.57
CA PRO A 118 5.95 -5.58 -12.95
C PRO A 118 6.43 -5.70 -11.51
N TYR A 119 7.62 -5.23 -11.21
CA TYR A 119 8.23 -5.24 -9.88
C TYR A 119 9.27 -4.13 -9.72
N VAL A 120 9.66 -3.90 -8.48
CA VAL A 120 10.83 -3.08 -8.15
C VAL A 120 11.74 -3.81 -7.17
N ILE A 121 13.02 -3.44 -7.16
CA ILE A 121 13.99 -3.89 -6.18
C ILE A 121 14.40 -2.68 -5.35
N LEU A 122 14.22 -2.78 -4.05
CA LEU A 122 14.49 -1.73 -3.08
C LEU A 122 15.58 -2.19 -2.12
N GLU A 123 16.38 -1.26 -1.62
CA GLU A 123 17.38 -1.52 -0.59
C GLU A 123 16.98 -0.84 0.72
N LYS A 124 16.79 -1.65 1.76
CA LYS A 124 16.49 -1.20 3.13
C LYS A 124 17.32 -2.00 4.13
N ALA A 125 17.85 -1.35 5.14
CA ALA A 125 18.68 -2.00 6.16
C ALA A 125 19.85 -2.84 5.59
N GLY A 126 20.37 -2.48 4.43
CA GLY A 126 21.38 -3.27 3.71
C GLY A 126 20.84 -4.59 3.14
N LYS A 127 19.50 -4.73 3.02
CA LYS A 127 18.80 -5.87 2.46
C LYS A 127 18.17 -5.51 1.12
N LYS A 128 18.22 -6.47 0.20
CA LYS A 128 17.64 -6.38 -1.12
C LYS A 128 16.21 -6.94 -1.10
N ILE A 129 15.23 -6.09 -1.34
CA ILE A 129 13.80 -6.42 -1.22
C ILE A 129 13.16 -6.31 -2.60
N GLY A 130 12.61 -7.42 -3.11
CA GLY A 130 11.81 -7.44 -4.33
C GLY A 130 10.33 -7.20 -3.99
N VAL A 131 9.67 -6.28 -4.70
CA VAL A 131 8.23 -5.99 -4.54
C VAL A 131 7.54 -6.19 -5.89
N ILE A 132 6.62 -7.15 -5.98
CA ILE A 132 5.81 -7.49 -7.15
C ILE A 132 4.42 -6.89 -6.95
N GLY A 133 3.87 -6.18 -7.94
CA GLY A 133 2.49 -5.69 -7.90
C GLY A 133 1.52 -6.70 -8.51
N LEU A 134 0.35 -6.90 -7.90
CA LEU A 134 -0.71 -7.77 -8.45
C LEU A 134 -2.08 -7.13 -8.24
N LEU A 135 -2.89 -7.12 -9.28
CA LEU A 135 -4.22 -6.53 -9.28
C LEU A 135 -5.27 -7.61 -9.55
N THR A 136 -6.44 -7.46 -8.94
CA THR A 136 -7.60 -8.34 -9.20
C THR A 136 -8.04 -8.29 -10.67
N ASP A 137 -8.85 -9.24 -11.09
CA ASP A 137 -9.53 -9.16 -12.38
C ASP A 137 -10.53 -8.01 -12.36
N VAL A 138 -10.25 -6.96 -13.13
CA VAL A 138 -11.06 -5.73 -13.16
C VAL A 138 -12.25 -5.80 -14.12
N THR A 139 -12.45 -6.93 -14.82
CA THR A 139 -13.51 -7.07 -15.84
C THR A 139 -14.92 -6.85 -15.33
N SER A 140 -15.15 -7.07 -14.03
CA SER A 140 -16.46 -6.91 -13.39
C SER A 140 -16.65 -5.57 -12.66
N VAL A 141 -15.59 -4.78 -12.49
CA VAL A 141 -15.59 -3.59 -11.62
C VAL A 141 -15.10 -2.31 -12.29
N VAL A 142 -14.55 -2.42 -13.51
CA VAL A 142 -14.07 -1.30 -14.32
C VAL A 142 -14.84 -1.26 -15.64
N ASP A 143 -14.99 -0.07 -16.22
CA ASP A 143 -15.69 0.13 -17.49
C ASP A 143 -15.07 -0.76 -18.59
N LYS A 144 -15.97 -1.38 -19.39
CA LYS A 144 -15.55 -2.31 -20.45
C LYS A 144 -14.58 -1.69 -21.45
N ASP A 145 -14.78 -0.42 -21.82
CA ASP A 145 -13.92 0.26 -22.78
C ASP A 145 -12.48 0.44 -22.26
N ILE A 146 -12.30 0.40 -20.95
CA ILE A 146 -10.98 0.43 -20.28
C ILE A 146 -10.41 -0.97 -20.25
N VAL A 147 -11.21 -1.95 -19.84
CA VAL A 147 -10.79 -3.36 -19.71
C VAL A 147 -10.34 -3.94 -21.05
N ASP A 148 -11.06 -3.63 -22.14
CA ASP A 148 -10.73 -4.11 -23.50
C ASP A 148 -9.35 -3.64 -24.01
N GLN A 149 -8.68 -2.71 -23.30
CA GLN A 149 -7.34 -2.23 -23.58
C GLN A 149 -6.25 -2.95 -22.77
N LEU A 150 -6.63 -3.87 -21.89
CA LEU A 150 -5.71 -4.51 -20.93
C LEU A 150 -5.74 -6.03 -21.08
N ASP A 151 -4.56 -6.62 -21.24
CA ASP A 151 -4.41 -8.08 -21.24
C ASP A 151 -4.09 -8.58 -19.82
N TYR A 152 -5.03 -9.33 -19.26
CA TYR A 152 -4.92 -9.90 -17.91
C TYR A 152 -4.23 -11.27 -17.93
N ARG A 153 -3.32 -11.48 -16.99
CA ARG A 153 -2.69 -12.77 -16.69
C ARG A 153 -3.04 -13.23 -15.27
N HIS A 154 -3.14 -14.54 -15.09
CA HIS A 154 -3.47 -15.09 -13.77
C HIS A 154 -2.39 -14.75 -12.72
N PRO A 155 -2.76 -14.17 -11.54
CA PRO A 155 -1.81 -13.65 -10.55
C PRO A 155 -0.78 -14.68 -10.07
N ALA A 156 -1.18 -15.95 -9.88
CA ALA A 156 -0.25 -17.00 -9.41
C ALA A 156 0.86 -17.32 -10.44
N GLU A 157 0.54 -17.30 -11.72
CA GLU A 157 1.55 -17.54 -12.78
C GLU A 157 2.60 -16.43 -12.75
N VAL A 158 2.12 -15.20 -12.74
CA VAL A 158 2.96 -14.00 -12.76
C VAL A 158 3.76 -13.85 -11.46
N ALA A 159 3.15 -14.11 -10.32
CA ALA A 159 3.86 -14.11 -9.03
C ALA A 159 5.02 -15.11 -9.02
N ASN A 160 4.79 -16.35 -9.47
CA ASN A 160 5.82 -17.38 -9.51
C ASN A 160 6.96 -17.03 -10.50
N GLU A 161 6.62 -16.43 -11.66
CA GLU A 161 7.60 -15.98 -12.64
C GLU A 161 8.54 -14.95 -12.03
N TYR A 162 7.99 -13.86 -11.49
CA TYR A 162 8.81 -12.76 -10.96
C TYR A 162 9.42 -13.08 -9.60
N ALA A 163 8.76 -13.86 -8.73
CA ALA A 163 9.37 -14.28 -7.47
C ALA A 163 10.61 -15.14 -7.70
N ARG A 164 10.58 -16.03 -8.70
CA ARG A 164 11.78 -16.79 -9.10
C ARG A 164 12.90 -15.86 -9.56
N ILE A 165 12.61 -14.90 -10.44
CA ILE A 165 13.60 -13.92 -10.90
C ILE A 165 14.20 -13.17 -9.73
N LEU A 166 13.34 -12.66 -8.83
CA LEU A 166 13.78 -11.86 -7.69
C LEU A 166 14.60 -12.68 -6.69
N LYS A 167 14.13 -13.89 -6.34
CA LYS A 167 14.78 -14.71 -5.31
C LYS A 167 16.05 -15.36 -5.83
N ILE A 168 16.04 -15.90 -7.06
CA ILE A 168 17.11 -16.72 -7.61
C ILE A 168 18.11 -15.86 -8.42
N ASP A 169 17.60 -15.14 -9.43
CA ASP A 169 18.48 -14.43 -10.36
C ASP A 169 19.00 -13.12 -9.75
N GLN A 170 18.12 -12.37 -9.06
CA GLN A 170 18.43 -11.10 -8.42
C GLN A 170 18.93 -11.26 -6.97
N ARG A 171 18.75 -12.43 -6.35
CA ARG A 171 19.18 -12.75 -4.99
C ARG A 171 18.61 -11.78 -3.94
N CYS A 172 17.32 -11.47 -4.06
CA CYS A 172 16.64 -10.68 -3.05
C CYS A 172 16.56 -11.43 -1.72
N ASP A 173 16.85 -10.73 -0.62
CA ASP A 173 16.72 -11.26 0.73
C ASP A 173 15.26 -11.52 1.09
N LEU A 174 14.35 -10.65 0.62
CA LEU A 174 12.90 -10.71 0.83
C LEU A 174 12.16 -10.49 -0.49
N VAL A 175 11.10 -11.25 -0.73
CA VAL A 175 10.17 -11.05 -1.84
C VAL A 175 8.77 -10.80 -1.31
N ILE A 176 8.23 -9.64 -1.64
CA ILE A 176 6.88 -9.18 -1.25
C ILE A 176 5.98 -9.17 -2.48
N CYS A 177 4.80 -9.77 -2.39
CA CYS A 177 3.69 -9.47 -3.27
C CYS A 177 2.88 -8.32 -2.66
N LEU A 178 2.84 -7.18 -3.33
CA LEU A 178 2.00 -6.04 -2.99
C LEU A 178 0.74 -6.18 -3.84
N THR A 179 -0.37 -6.60 -3.22
CA THR A 179 -1.52 -7.10 -3.94
C THR A 179 -2.75 -6.22 -3.73
N HIS A 180 -3.56 -6.15 -4.79
CA HIS A 180 -4.93 -5.64 -4.70
C HIS A 180 -5.89 -6.73 -5.19
N LEU A 181 -5.81 -7.93 -4.55
CA LEU A 181 -6.60 -9.12 -4.88
C LEU A 181 -7.76 -9.33 -3.92
N GLY A 182 -7.60 -8.90 -2.67
CA GLY A 182 -8.49 -9.20 -1.56
C GLY A 182 -8.01 -10.36 -0.71
N TYR A 183 -8.34 -10.33 0.57
CA TYR A 183 -8.10 -11.42 1.51
C TYR A 183 -9.23 -12.47 1.46
N GLU A 184 -10.44 -12.03 1.15
CA GLU A 184 -11.66 -12.81 1.06
C GLU A 184 -12.53 -12.32 -0.10
N GLY A 185 -13.46 -13.13 -0.58
CA GLY A 185 -14.34 -12.80 -1.70
C GLY A 185 -14.49 -13.97 -2.68
N GLU A 186 -15.22 -13.74 -3.76
CA GLU A 186 -15.48 -14.76 -4.80
C GLU A 186 -14.35 -14.84 -5.84
N ASN A 187 -13.53 -13.79 -5.96
CA ASN A 187 -12.39 -13.75 -6.86
C ASN A 187 -11.16 -14.40 -6.24
N TYR A 188 -10.16 -14.69 -7.08
CA TYR A 188 -8.86 -15.18 -6.63
C TYR A 188 -8.23 -14.20 -5.63
N ASN A 189 -7.80 -14.71 -4.48
CA ASN A 189 -7.48 -13.92 -3.30
C ASN A 189 -6.08 -14.21 -2.73
N ASP A 190 -5.65 -13.41 -1.75
CA ASP A 190 -4.33 -13.51 -1.15
C ASP A 190 -4.01 -14.87 -0.50
N PRO A 191 -4.92 -15.52 0.25
CA PRO A 191 -4.72 -16.90 0.73
C PRO A 191 -4.49 -17.92 -0.39
N GLU A 192 -5.26 -17.85 -1.48
CA GLU A 192 -5.08 -18.71 -2.64
C GLU A 192 -3.77 -18.45 -3.37
N LEU A 193 -3.41 -17.17 -3.50
CA LEU A 193 -2.11 -16.77 -4.03
C LEU A 193 -0.98 -17.36 -3.20
N ALA A 194 -1.00 -17.17 -1.88
CA ALA A 194 0.02 -17.69 -0.97
C ALA A 194 0.21 -19.20 -1.14
N ALA A 195 -0.91 -19.96 -1.15
CA ALA A 195 -0.88 -21.42 -1.31
C ALA A 195 -0.37 -21.88 -2.69
N SER A 196 -0.45 -21.00 -3.72
CA SER A 196 -0.09 -21.31 -5.12
C SER A 196 1.28 -20.78 -5.53
N THR A 197 2.02 -20.15 -4.61
CA THR A 197 3.32 -19.53 -4.94
C THR A 197 4.53 -20.36 -4.50
N ARG A 198 5.68 -19.93 -4.99
CA ARG A 198 7.03 -20.28 -4.55
C ARG A 198 7.85 -19.01 -4.43
N ASN A 199 8.81 -19.00 -3.51
CA ASN A 199 9.77 -17.88 -3.35
C ASN A 199 9.13 -16.54 -2.96
N VAL A 200 7.88 -16.51 -2.52
CA VAL A 200 7.20 -15.36 -1.93
C VAL A 200 7.27 -15.49 -0.41
N ASP A 201 7.70 -14.43 0.27
CA ASP A 201 7.84 -14.43 1.73
C ASP A 201 6.65 -13.72 2.40
N VAL A 202 6.16 -12.62 1.81
CA VAL A 202 5.12 -11.75 2.37
C VAL A 202 4.12 -11.34 1.30
N ILE A 203 2.85 -11.26 1.67
CA ILE A 203 1.79 -10.60 0.91
C ILE A 203 1.27 -9.41 1.73
N VAL A 204 1.28 -8.23 1.11
CA VAL A 204 0.67 -7.01 1.64
C VAL A 204 -0.53 -6.69 0.76
N GLY A 205 -1.73 -6.92 1.29
CA GLY A 205 -2.96 -6.94 0.52
C GLY A 205 -3.87 -5.72 0.69
N GLY A 206 -4.85 -5.60 -0.21
CA GLY A 206 -5.93 -4.61 -0.22
C GLY A 206 -7.22 -5.18 -0.82
N HIS A 207 -8.11 -4.34 -1.35
CA HIS A 207 -9.32 -4.63 -2.12
C HIS A 207 -10.54 -5.06 -1.29
N SER A 208 -10.47 -6.12 -0.51
CA SER A 208 -11.62 -6.66 0.24
C SER A 208 -11.97 -5.87 1.50
N HIS A 209 -11.23 -4.81 1.80
CA HIS A 209 -11.40 -4.03 3.03
C HIS A 209 -11.41 -4.92 4.29
N THR A 210 -10.60 -5.95 4.31
CA THR A 210 -10.49 -6.86 5.46
C THR A 210 -9.52 -6.29 6.48
N LEU A 211 -9.89 -6.33 7.76
CA LEU A 211 -9.00 -5.98 8.86
C LEU A 211 -8.39 -7.26 9.45
N LEU A 212 -7.14 -7.49 9.18
CA LEU A 212 -6.36 -8.49 9.90
C LEU A 212 -5.69 -7.83 11.10
N LYS A 213 -6.18 -8.14 12.32
CA LYS A 213 -5.58 -7.63 13.56
C LYS A 213 -4.22 -8.25 13.83
N ASP A 214 -4.05 -9.48 13.36
CA ASP A 214 -2.81 -10.25 13.40
C ASP A 214 -2.56 -10.79 11.99
N HIS A 215 -1.28 -10.94 11.64
CA HIS A 215 -0.90 -11.57 10.37
C HIS A 215 -1.49 -12.98 10.24
N LYS A 216 -1.64 -13.43 9.02
CA LYS A 216 -1.99 -14.83 8.71
C LYS A 216 -0.80 -15.48 8.03
N VAL A 217 -0.67 -16.79 8.27
CA VAL A 217 0.37 -17.59 7.62
C VAL A 217 -0.31 -18.68 6.81
N VAL A 218 0.05 -18.77 5.54
CA VAL A 218 -0.35 -19.83 4.62
C VAL A 218 0.92 -20.48 4.10
N TYR A 219 0.93 -21.81 4.02
CA TYR A 219 2.08 -22.55 3.49
C TYR A 219 2.00 -22.65 1.97
N ASN A 220 3.09 -22.29 1.31
CA ASN A 220 3.21 -22.31 -0.14
C ASN A 220 3.45 -23.72 -0.72
N LEU A 221 3.67 -23.81 -2.03
CA LEU A 221 3.90 -25.08 -2.73
C LEU A 221 5.16 -25.85 -2.27
N ASP A 222 6.09 -25.19 -1.62
CA ASP A 222 7.30 -25.79 -1.06
C ASP A 222 7.18 -26.10 0.44
N GLY A 223 6.00 -25.83 1.03
CA GLY A 223 5.77 -25.96 2.46
C GLY A 223 6.42 -24.85 3.30
N GLU A 224 6.84 -23.73 2.67
CA GLU A 224 7.38 -22.59 3.37
C GLU A 224 6.28 -21.59 3.75
N PRO A 225 6.39 -20.89 4.89
CA PRO A 225 5.37 -19.96 5.34
C PRO A 225 5.38 -18.68 4.49
N VAL A 226 4.18 -18.24 4.09
CA VAL A 226 3.92 -16.93 3.49
C VAL A 226 3.08 -16.13 4.46
N THR A 227 3.57 -14.96 4.86
CA THR A 227 2.86 -14.07 5.78
C THR A 227 1.94 -13.14 5.01
N ILE A 228 0.67 -13.03 5.41
CA ILE A 228 -0.32 -12.16 4.80
C ILE A 228 -0.75 -11.10 5.80
N VAL A 229 -0.75 -9.83 5.36
CA VAL A 229 -1.23 -8.67 6.11
C VAL A 229 -2.10 -7.77 5.25
N THR A 230 -3.12 -7.16 5.87
CA THR A 230 -3.95 -6.09 5.30
C THR A 230 -4.55 -5.27 6.43
N ASP A 231 -4.75 -3.96 6.27
CA ASP A 231 -5.03 -3.01 7.35
C ASP A 231 -6.38 -2.28 7.25
N TRP A 232 -7.35 -2.89 6.55
CA TRP A 232 -8.70 -2.40 6.38
C TRP A 232 -8.83 -1.37 5.24
N LYS A 233 -9.31 -0.14 5.55
CA LYS A 233 -9.59 0.91 4.58
C LYS A 233 -9.57 2.30 5.19
N TRP A 234 -9.62 3.32 4.30
CA TRP A 234 -9.78 4.74 4.60
C TRP A 234 -8.67 5.32 5.51
N GLY A 235 -7.52 4.64 5.53
CA GLY A 235 -6.44 5.03 6.41
C GLY A 235 -6.80 5.03 7.90
N LEU A 236 -7.82 4.24 8.29
CA LEU A 236 -8.26 4.09 9.68
C LEU A 236 -7.28 3.30 10.52
N ASN A 237 -6.47 2.48 9.87
CA ASN A 237 -5.39 1.72 10.47
C ASN A 237 -4.13 1.85 9.61
N ILE A 238 -2.98 1.55 10.20
CA ILE A 238 -1.71 1.42 9.52
C ILE A 238 -1.13 0.07 9.94
N GLY A 239 -0.86 -0.80 8.97
CA GLY A 239 -0.17 -2.06 9.19
C GLY A 239 1.30 -1.81 9.52
N ASN A 240 1.80 -2.44 10.56
CA ASN A 240 3.22 -2.41 10.93
C ASN A 240 3.70 -3.85 11.09
N LEU A 241 4.54 -4.31 10.15
CA LEU A 241 5.14 -5.63 10.16
C LEU A 241 6.65 -5.50 10.37
N LYS A 242 7.17 -6.14 11.42
CA LYS A 242 8.62 -6.27 11.62
C LYS A 242 9.12 -7.54 10.95
N VAL A 243 10.21 -7.39 10.21
CA VAL A 243 10.92 -8.50 9.56
C VAL A 243 12.33 -8.55 10.10
N ASP A 244 12.66 -9.62 10.84
CA ASP A 244 14.00 -9.84 11.37
C ASP A 244 14.80 -10.76 10.46
N PHE A 245 15.88 -10.26 9.91
CA PHE A 245 16.86 -11.04 9.15
C PHE A 245 17.93 -11.62 10.07
N ALA A 246 17.53 -12.53 10.98
CA ALA A 246 18.49 -13.17 11.87
C ALA A 246 19.53 -13.97 11.08
N PRO A 247 20.82 -13.99 11.51
CA PRO A 247 21.78 -14.88 10.89
C PRO A 247 21.28 -16.32 11.04
N GLN A 248 21.18 -17.03 9.93
CA GLN A 248 20.73 -18.44 9.88
C GLN A 248 21.57 -19.25 10.89
N ARG A 249 21.00 -19.63 12.02
CA ARG A 249 21.50 -20.79 12.76
C ARG A 249 21.19 -22.01 11.93
N LEU A 250 22.14 -22.90 11.83
CA LEU A 250 22.23 -24.08 10.95
C LEU A 250 21.09 -25.12 11.02
N TYR A 251 19.90 -24.74 11.44
CA TYR A 251 18.73 -25.61 11.47
C TYR A 251 17.49 -24.83 10.98
N GLY A 252 17.23 -24.97 9.68
CA GLY A 252 15.99 -24.54 9.07
C GLY A 252 16.03 -23.08 8.57
N LYS A 253 15.59 -22.89 7.35
CA LYS A 253 15.33 -21.61 6.72
C LYS A 253 14.08 -20.99 7.32
N TYR A 254 14.19 -20.19 8.36
CA TYR A 254 13.06 -19.41 8.87
C TYR A 254 13.43 -17.95 8.91
N LEU A 255 12.66 -17.15 8.16
CA LEU A 255 12.47 -15.76 8.45
C LEU A 255 11.55 -15.72 9.68
N ASP A 256 12.04 -15.32 10.83
CA ASP A 256 11.17 -15.01 11.96
C ASP A 256 10.49 -13.67 11.67
N LEU A 257 9.29 -13.76 11.07
CA LEU A 257 8.41 -12.62 10.91
C LEU A 257 7.69 -12.43 12.24
N VAL A 258 8.08 -11.41 12.98
CA VAL A 258 7.38 -11.02 14.21
C VAL A 258 6.41 -9.90 13.89
N PRO A 259 5.10 -10.19 13.88
CA PRO A 259 4.13 -9.12 13.70
C PRO A 259 4.07 -8.27 14.95
N GLU A 260 4.30 -7.00 14.84
CA GLU A 260 3.81 -6.04 15.80
C GLU A 260 2.49 -5.48 15.30
N ASN A 261 1.48 -5.74 16.10
CA ASN A 261 0.12 -5.20 16.07
C ASN A 261 -0.25 -4.25 14.93
N VAL A 262 -1.22 -4.66 14.14
CA VAL A 262 -2.02 -3.74 13.33
C VAL A 262 -2.64 -2.71 14.28
N PHE A 263 -2.12 -1.50 14.28
CA PHE A 263 -2.63 -0.44 15.16
C PHE A 263 -3.80 0.26 14.48
N SER A 264 -4.95 0.25 15.16
CA SER A 264 -5.99 1.21 14.81
C SER A 264 -5.53 2.61 15.22
N CYS A 265 -5.63 3.59 14.34
CA CYS A 265 -5.38 4.99 14.66
C CYS A 265 -6.27 5.54 15.79
N GLY A 266 -7.10 4.71 16.40
CA GLY A 266 -8.00 5.03 17.51
C GLY A 266 -7.64 4.39 18.85
N GLY A 267 -6.57 3.59 18.96
CA GLY A 267 -6.37 2.73 20.14
C GLY A 267 -5.19 3.04 21.05
N LYS A 268 -4.16 3.75 20.62
CA LYS A 268 -3.06 4.18 21.48
C LYS A 268 -2.63 5.60 21.14
N TRP A 269 -2.57 6.42 22.14
CA TRP A 269 -2.04 7.77 22.10
C TRP A 269 -0.51 7.69 22.02
N PHE A 270 0.06 8.10 20.89
CA PHE A 270 1.46 8.46 20.86
C PHE A 270 1.55 9.96 21.22
N PRO A 271 2.49 10.36 22.10
CA PRO A 271 2.74 11.77 22.28
C PRO A 271 3.06 12.35 20.90
N TYR A 272 2.37 13.39 20.54
CA TYR A 272 2.57 14.14 19.31
C TYR A 272 4.04 14.50 19.22
N PRO A 273 4.79 14.07 18.18
CA PRO A 273 6.12 14.64 18.03
C PRO A 273 5.92 16.12 17.78
N GLU A 274 6.65 16.99 18.48
CA GLU A 274 6.66 18.43 18.28
C GLU A 274 7.01 18.86 16.84
N TYR A 275 7.14 17.91 15.94
CA TYR A 275 7.61 17.98 14.56
C TYR A 275 6.62 17.52 13.51
N SER A 276 5.35 17.89 13.62
CA SER A 276 4.63 18.04 12.37
C SER A 276 5.10 19.36 11.76
N ASP A 277 6.00 19.31 10.79
CA ASP A 277 6.38 20.49 10.00
C ASP A 277 5.17 20.92 9.15
N ARG A 278 4.20 21.57 9.82
CA ARG A 278 2.99 22.12 9.22
C ARG A 278 3.30 23.04 8.04
N GLN A 279 4.47 23.69 8.05
CA GLN A 279 4.92 24.56 6.97
C GLN A 279 5.45 23.77 5.78
N GLY A 280 6.08 22.63 6.00
CA GLY A 280 6.51 21.71 4.94
C GLY A 280 5.33 21.15 4.17
N TRP A 281 4.31 20.68 4.88
CA TRP A 281 3.08 20.16 4.28
C TRP A 281 2.28 21.22 3.51
N SER A 282 2.23 22.47 3.99
CA SER A 282 1.58 23.55 3.26
C SER A 282 2.25 23.88 1.92
N LYS A 283 3.57 23.68 1.81
CA LYS A 283 4.30 23.85 0.55
C LYS A 283 4.00 22.71 -0.43
N VAL A 284 3.84 21.50 0.05
CA VAL A 284 3.59 20.31 -0.77
C VAL A 284 2.16 20.29 -1.30
N LEU A 285 1.19 20.60 -0.46
CA LEU A 285 -0.23 20.53 -0.79
C LEU A 285 -0.76 21.82 -1.48
N GLY A 286 0.06 22.89 -1.59
CA GLY A 286 -0.27 24.12 -2.28
C GLY A 286 -1.50 24.83 -1.72
N LYS A 287 -2.34 25.43 -2.58
CA LYS A 287 -3.56 26.14 -2.16
C LYS A 287 -4.59 25.25 -1.45
N ASN A 288 -4.53 23.95 -1.69
CA ASN A 288 -5.42 22.96 -1.04
C ASN A 288 -4.97 22.66 0.39
N ALA A 289 -3.68 22.89 0.70
CA ALA A 289 -3.13 22.69 2.03
C ALA A 289 -3.74 23.60 3.09
N GLU A 290 -4.06 24.84 2.76
CA GLU A 290 -4.71 25.73 3.73
C GLU A 290 -6.08 25.19 4.17
N TYR A 291 -6.83 24.60 3.25
CA TYR A 291 -8.11 23.99 3.57
C TYR A 291 -7.92 22.73 4.42
N LEU A 292 -6.96 21.86 4.05
CA LEU A 292 -6.64 20.64 4.77
C LEU A 292 -6.07 20.92 6.16
N ILE A 293 -5.18 21.92 6.29
CA ILE A 293 -4.61 22.35 7.57
C ILE A 293 -5.70 22.92 8.48
N ARG A 294 -6.60 23.76 7.97
CA ARG A 294 -7.72 24.30 8.73
C ARG A 294 -8.73 23.25 9.16
N ALA A 295 -9.00 22.26 8.31
CA ALA A 295 -9.80 21.11 8.65
C ALA A 295 -9.13 20.28 9.76
N GLY A 296 -7.83 19.98 9.60
CA GLY A 296 -7.03 19.27 10.60
C GLY A 296 -6.92 19.99 11.94
N GLU A 297 -6.66 21.30 11.94
CA GLU A 297 -6.59 22.12 13.17
C GLU A 297 -7.90 22.10 13.96
N LYS A 298 -9.03 22.16 13.28
CA LYS A 298 -10.35 22.11 13.91
C LYS A 298 -10.62 20.77 14.59
N TYR A 299 -10.00 19.66 14.11
CA TYR A 299 -10.16 18.32 14.68
C TYR A 299 -9.09 17.98 15.72
N LEU A 300 -7.89 18.56 15.62
CA LEU A 300 -6.84 18.41 16.62
C LEU A 300 -7.26 19.01 17.97
N ASP A 301 -7.90 20.18 17.97
CA ASP A 301 -8.44 20.80 19.20
C ASP A 301 -9.53 19.95 19.88
N TYR A 302 -10.22 19.09 19.16
CA TYR A 302 -11.24 18.20 19.71
C TYR A 302 -10.66 16.94 20.39
N LYS A 303 -9.50 16.46 19.94
CA LYS A 303 -8.83 15.27 20.51
C LYS A 303 -8.15 15.51 21.86
N TRP A 304 -7.86 16.75 22.21
CA TRP A 304 -7.16 17.12 23.45
C TRP A 304 -8.09 17.31 24.66
N ARG A 305 -9.37 17.07 24.54
CA ARG A 305 -10.37 17.34 25.58
C ARG A 305 -11.07 16.11 26.17
N ILE A 306 -10.52 14.93 25.97
CA ILE A 306 -11.07 13.71 26.63
C ILE A 306 -10.01 13.13 27.57
#